data_94d09657c492ea82fb125ba0926a9704
#
_entry.id   94d09657c492ea82fb125ba0926a9704
#
_cell.length_a   1.000
_cell.length_b   1.000
_cell.length_c   1.000
_cell.angle_alpha   90.00
_cell.angle_beta   90.00
_cell.angle_gamma   90.00
#
_symmetry.space_group_name_H-M   'P 1'
#
loop_
_entity.id
_entity.type
_entity.pdbx_description
1 polymer ?
#
loop_
_entity_poly.entity_id
_entity_poly.type
_entity_poly.pdbx_seq_one_letter_code
_entity_poly.pdbx_strand_id
1 'polypeptide(L)'
;MRYSVGVVGQPEHLAAARRLRAELSPAVYLWINAAEGRTYTDAEAADWTALDPHFGYSRNAHLSAGRACRTGESVVSVDGDGTVRRCHFVPEELGNLYDGSYRARLGPRACPLPVCDCHIGYVHLETLPLYEVFAGGVLERIPDARIPHTR
;
A
#
# COMPACT_ATOMS: atom_id res chain seq x y z
N MET A 1 14.85 8.53 -13.86
CA MET A 1 13.48 8.11 -13.48
C MET A 1 13.59 7.12 -12.33
N ARG A 2 12.82 7.27 -11.26
CA ARG A 2 12.74 6.32 -10.14
C ARG A 2 11.48 5.48 -10.35
N TYR A 3 11.57 4.18 -10.13
CA TYR A 3 10.44 3.25 -10.20
C TYR A 3 10.66 2.09 -9.24
N SER A 4 9.60 1.40 -8.90
CA SER A 4 9.61 0.14 -8.16
C SER A 4 8.89 -0.94 -8.96
N VAL A 5 9.04 -2.17 -8.53
CA VAL A 5 8.36 -3.33 -9.12
C VAL A 5 7.53 -4.01 -8.04
N GLY A 6 6.26 -4.25 -8.32
CA GLY A 6 5.35 -4.96 -7.42
C GLY A 6 5.11 -6.40 -7.89
N VAL A 7 5.10 -7.34 -6.96
CA VAL A 7 4.77 -8.75 -7.21
C VAL A 7 3.69 -9.17 -6.22
N VAL A 8 2.70 -9.94 -6.69
CA VAL A 8 1.73 -10.58 -5.80
C VAL A 8 2.37 -11.84 -5.20
N GLY A 9 2.32 -11.95 -3.88
CA GLY A 9 2.98 -13.00 -3.08
C GLY A 9 2.29 -14.37 -3.16
N GLN A 10 2.05 -14.88 -4.36
CA GLN A 10 1.58 -16.23 -4.57
C GLN A 10 2.77 -17.22 -4.52
N PRO A 11 2.65 -18.37 -3.85
CA PRO A 11 3.77 -19.33 -3.70
C PRO A 11 4.41 -19.71 -5.01
N GLU A 12 3.62 -19.92 -6.05
CA GLU A 12 4.08 -20.24 -7.39
C GLU A 12 4.94 -19.13 -8.02
N HIS A 13 4.81 -17.89 -7.55
CA HIS A 13 5.60 -16.75 -8.02
C HIS A 13 6.95 -16.60 -7.31
N LEU A 14 7.18 -17.27 -6.17
CA LEU A 14 8.36 -17.05 -5.34
C LEU A 14 9.68 -17.27 -6.10
N ALA A 15 9.76 -18.35 -6.86
CA ALA A 15 10.97 -18.64 -7.64
C ALA A 15 11.21 -17.59 -8.74
N ALA A 16 10.14 -17.11 -9.37
CA ALA A 16 10.22 -16.06 -10.39
C ALA A 16 10.58 -14.71 -9.74
N ALA A 17 10.03 -14.38 -8.58
CA ALA A 17 10.35 -13.16 -7.84
C ALA A 17 11.82 -13.12 -7.38
N ARG A 18 12.37 -14.26 -6.94
CA ARG A 18 13.79 -14.39 -6.59
C ARG A 18 14.71 -14.15 -7.80
N ARG A 19 14.36 -14.74 -8.97
CA ARG A 19 15.10 -14.48 -10.22
C ARG A 19 15.00 -13.00 -10.61
N LEU A 20 13.79 -12.43 -10.59
CA LEU A 20 13.57 -11.03 -10.89
C LEU A 20 14.42 -10.12 -9.99
N ARG A 21 14.46 -10.39 -8.67
CA ARG A 21 15.30 -9.61 -7.73
C ARG A 21 16.79 -9.68 -8.11
N ALA A 22 17.27 -10.84 -8.54
CA ALA A 22 18.66 -11.01 -8.95
C ALA A 22 19.01 -10.26 -10.25
N GLU A 23 18.04 -10.10 -11.15
CA GLU A 23 18.20 -9.40 -12.44
C GLU A 23 18.02 -7.88 -12.32
N LEU A 24 17.19 -7.42 -11.36
CA LEU A 24 16.95 -6.00 -11.14
C LEU A 24 18.17 -5.31 -10.50
N SER A 25 18.42 -4.06 -10.94
CA SER A 25 19.37 -3.20 -10.24
C SER A 25 19.05 -3.12 -8.75
N PRO A 26 20.04 -3.11 -7.85
CA PRO A 26 19.82 -2.88 -6.41
C PRO A 26 19.08 -1.57 -6.10
N ALA A 27 19.15 -0.59 -6.97
CA ALA A 27 18.44 0.68 -6.83
C ALA A 27 16.92 0.59 -7.11
N VAL A 28 16.46 -0.50 -7.70
CA VAL A 28 15.02 -0.75 -7.94
C VAL A 28 14.45 -1.51 -6.76
N TYR A 29 13.49 -0.91 -6.07
CA TYR A 29 12.80 -1.58 -4.98
C TYR A 29 11.81 -2.61 -5.53
N LEU A 30 11.89 -3.82 -5.00
CA LEU A 30 10.92 -4.89 -5.27
C LEU A 30 10.02 -5.02 -4.04
N TRP A 31 8.75 -4.70 -4.18
CA TRP A 31 7.78 -4.84 -3.10
C TRP A 31 6.82 -6.00 -3.37
N ILE A 32 6.41 -6.65 -2.28
CA ILE A 32 5.52 -7.81 -2.35
C ILE A 32 4.15 -7.43 -1.77
N ASN A 33 3.13 -7.59 -2.57
CA ASN A 33 1.75 -7.44 -2.11
C ASN A 33 1.21 -8.81 -1.69
N ALA A 34 0.63 -8.90 -0.51
CA ALA A 34 -0.01 -10.14 -0.09
C ALA A 34 -1.16 -10.48 -1.04
N ALA A 35 -1.34 -11.76 -1.32
CA ALA A 35 -2.45 -12.24 -2.13
C ALA A 35 -3.75 -12.16 -1.32
N GLU A 36 -4.81 -11.66 -1.93
CA GLU A 36 -6.12 -11.53 -1.31
C GLU A 36 -6.64 -12.89 -0.81
N GLY A 37 -7.21 -12.90 0.39
CA GLY A 37 -7.78 -14.09 1.00
C GLY A 37 -6.77 -15.17 1.40
N ARG A 38 -5.45 -14.90 1.31
CA ARG A 38 -4.42 -15.88 1.64
C ARG A 38 -3.87 -15.70 3.05
N THR A 39 -3.76 -16.83 3.76
CA THR A 39 -2.95 -16.94 4.98
C THR A 39 -1.58 -17.52 4.62
N TYR A 40 -0.52 -16.93 5.14
CA TYR A 40 0.86 -17.38 4.94
C TYR A 40 1.34 -18.14 6.18
N THR A 41 2.01 -19.26 5.96
CA THR A 41 2.81 -19.92 7.01
C THR A 41 4.00 -19.04 7.37
N ASP A 42 4.63 -19.31 8.53
CA ASP A 42 5.82 -18.56 8.94
C ASP A 42 6.98 -18.73 7.96
N ALA A 43 7.13 -19.90 7.37
CA ALA A 43 8.15 -20.17 6.36
C ALA A 43 7.91 -19.36 5.08
N GLU A 44 6.67 -19.35 4.56
CA GLU A 44 6.30 -18.54 3.40
C GLU A 44 6.47 -17.05 3.68
N ALA A 45 6.07 -16.60 4.86
CA ALA A 45 6.24 -15.22 5.26
C ALA A 45 7.72 -14.81 5.34
N ALA A 46 8.58 -15.69 5.87
CA ALA A 46 10.03 -15.46 5.91
C ALA A 46 10.62 -15.37 4.49
N ASP A 47 10.21 -16.25 3.58
CA ASP A 47 10.64 -16.24 2.19
C ASP A 47 10.30 -14.93 1.47
N TRP A 48 9.09 -14.42 1.65
CA TRP A 48 8.67 -13.15 1.08
C TRP A 48 9.33 -11.96 1.76
N THR A 49 9.52 -12.01 3.09
CA THR A 49 10.21 -10.95 3.84
C THR A 49 11.68 -10.82 3.44
N ALA A 50 12.31 -11.92 3.01
CA ALA A 50 13.66 -11.87 2.47
C ALA A 50 13.77 -11.07 1.15
N LEU A 51 12.67 -10.95 0.40
CA LEU A 51 12.59 -10.14 -0.83
C LEU A 51 12.12 -8.71 -0.55
N ASP A 52 11.15 -8.56 0.36
CA ASP A 52 10.58 -7.28 0.79
C ASP A 52 10.49 -7.22 2.32
N PRO A 53 11.37 -6.47 2.99
CA PRO A 53 11.33 -6.32 4.45
C PRO A 53 9.99 -5.79 4.99
N HIS A 54 9.20 -5.13 4.14
CA HIS A 54 7.91 -4.56 4.52
C HIS A 54 6.71 -5.46 4.21
N PHE A 55 6.93 -6.68 3.71
CA PHE A 55 5.87 -7.64 3.40
C PHE A 55 4.91 -7.88 4.58
N GLY A 56 5.41 -7.85 5.80
CA GLY A 56 4.60 -8.00 7.01
C GLY A 56 3.43 -7.02 7.11
N TYR A 57 3.58 -5.81 6.58
CA TYR A 57 2.49 -4.82 6.58
C TYR A 57 1.38 -5.19 5.60
N SER A 58 1.70 -5.73 4.43
CA SER A 58 0.68 -6.07 3.43
C SER A 58 -0.08 -7.37 3.74
N ARG A 59 0.52 -8.30 4.50
CA ARG A 59 -0.11 -9.57 4.87
C ARG A 59 -1.05 -9.50 6.07
N ASN A 60 -1.00 -8.42 6.83
CA ASN A 60 -1.77 -8.27 8.05
C ASN A 60 -2.96 -7.35 7.83
N ALA A 61 -4.09 -7.70 8.43
CA ALA A 61 -5.20 -6.80 8.60
C ALA A 61 -4.90 -5.81 9.75
N HIS A 62 -5.29 -4.55 9.58
CA HIS A 62 -4.98 -3.48 10.53
C HIS A 62 -6.25 -2.92 11.15
N LEU A 63 -6.32 -2.84 12.48
CA LEU A 63 -7.41 -2.17 13.17
C LEU A 63 -7.46 -0.69 12.75
N SER A 64 -8.57 -0.27 12.17
CA SER A 64 -8.66 1.04 11.51
C SER A 64 -9.81 1.92 11.99
N ALA A 65 -10.82 1.39 12.68
CA ALA A 65 -11.96 2.17 13.15
C ALA A 65 -11.52 3.40 13.96
N GLY A 66 -11.95 4.57 13.54
CA GLY A 66 -11.62 5.82 14.20
C GLY A 66 -10.17 6.28 14.05
N ARG A 67 -9.32 5.54 13.33
CA ARG A 67 -7.91 5.91 13.14
C ARG A 67 -7.76 6.90 12.00
N ALA A 68 -6.85 7.85 12.15
CA ALA A 68 -6.51 8.79 11.10
C ALA A 68 -5.96 8.07 9.86
N CYS A 69 -6.45 8.50 8.70
CA CYS A 69 -6.08 7.90 7.41
C CYS A 69 -6.06 9.01 6.35
N ARG A 70 -5.04 9.03 5.54
CA ARG A 70 -4.85 10.06 4.49
C ARG A 70 -5.77 9.90 3.28
N THR A 71 -6.55 8.82 3.23
CA THR A 71 -7.55 8.65 2.18
C THR A 71 -8.71 9.64 2.37
N GLY A 72 -9.07 10.36 1.30
CA GLY A 72 -10.04 11.45 1.31
C GLY A 72 -9.46 12.81 1.69
N GLU A 73 -8.17 12.87 2.01
CA GLU A 73 -7.41 14.10 2.22
C GLU A 73 -6.40 14.33 1.10
N SER A 74 -5.37 13.51 1.02
CA SER A 74 -4.28 13.60 0.05
C SER A 74 -4.24 12.45 -0.94
N VAL A 75 -5.00 11.40 -0.70
CA VAL A 75 -5.14 10.22 -1.56
C VAL A 75 -6.62 9.91 -1.76
N VAL A 76 -7.01 9.64 -2.98
CA VAL A 76 -8.39 9.29 -3.36
C VAL A 76 -8.39 8.09 -4.30
N SER A 77 -9.52 7.41 -4.38
CA SER A 77 -9.83 6.42 -5.41
C SER A 77 -10.74 7.05 -6.46
N VAL A 78 -10.52 6.74 -7.73
CA VAL A 78 -11.34 7.26 -8.84
C VAL A 78 -11.85 6.08 -9.65
N ASP A 79 -13.16 6.03 -9.83
CA ASP A 79 -13.83 5.02 -10.66
C ASP A 79 -13.75 5.38 -12.15
N GLY A 80 -14.10 4.44 -13.03
CA GLY A 80 -14.01 4.63 -14.49
C GLY A 80 -14.89 5.75 -15.07
N ASP A 81 -15.95 6.14 -14.35
CA ASP A 81 -16.86 7.25 -14.71
C ASP A 81 -16.40 8.62 -14.11
N GLY A 82 -15.25 8.62 -13.44
CA GLY A 82 -14.71 9.79 -12.78
C GLY A 82 -15.26 10.03 -11.37
N THR A 83 -16.09 9.14 -10.81
CA THR A 83 -16.55 9.23 -9.42
C THR A 83 -15.36 9.12 -8.48
N VAL A 84 -15.19 10.15 -7.64
CA VAL A 84 -14.10 10.20 -6.65
C VAL A 84 -14.61 9.75 -5.29
N ARG A 85 -13.96 8.74 -4.74
CA ARG A 85 -14.21 8.21 -3.39
C ARG A 85 -13.01 8.45 -2.51
N ARG A 86 -13.23 8.49 -1.20
CA ARG A 86 -12.12 8.60 -0.26
C ARG A 86 -11.17 7.38 -0.31
N CYS A 87 -11.72 6.19 -0.48
CA CYS A 87 -10.99 4.92 -0.48
C CYS A 87 -11.80 3.90 -1.28
N HIS A 88 -11.14 2.92 -1.88
CA HIS A 88 -11.78 1.84 -2.65
C HIS A 88 -12.83 1.06 -1.82
N PHE A 89 -12.56 0.82 -0.53
CA PHE A 89 -13.44 0.07 0.36
C PHE A 89 -14.46 0.92 1.13
N VAL A 90 -14.41 2.23 1.01
CA VAL A 90 -15.35 3.15 1.67
C VAL A 90 -16.21 3.79 0.60
N PRO A 91 -17.53 3.51 0.56
CA PRO A 91 -18.42 3.97 -0.51
C PRO A 91 -18.74 5.47 -0.46
N GLU A 92 -18.12 6.24 0.44
CA GLU A 92 -18.32 7.68 0.55
C GLU A 92 -17.80 8.39 -0.70
N GLU A 93 -18.72 8.98 -1.46
CA GLU A 93 -18.41 9.77 -2.66
C GLU A 93 -18.01 11.20 -2.27
N LEU A 94 -16.90 11.66 -2.81
CA LEU A 94 -16.41 13.03 -2.61
C LEU A 94 -16.83 13.96 -3.75
N GLY A 95 -17.21 13.43 -4.90
CA GLY A 95 -17.59 14.18 -6.09
C GLY A 95 -17.06 13.53 -7.35
N ASN A 96 -16.80 14.32 -8.40
CA ASN A 96 -16.32 13.81 -9.66
C ASN A 96 -15.02 14.49 -10.10
N LEU A 97 -14.15 13.73 -10.77
CA LEU A 97 -12.85 14.18 -11.26
C LEU A 97 -13.00 15.22 -12.38
N TYR A 98 -13.95 14.98 -13.28
CA TYR A 98 -14.08 15.76 -14.49
C TYR A 98 -14.65 17.18 -14.25
N ASP A 99 -15.51 17.34 -13.24
CA ASP A 99 -16.05 18.64 -12.85
C ASP A 99 -15.29 19.28 -11.68
N GLY A 100 -14.38 18.51 -11.05
CA GLY A 100 -13.55 18.99 -9.94
C GLY A 100 -14.29 19.15 -8.59
N SER A 101 -15.57 18.72 -8.51
CA SER A 101 -16.43 18.90 -7.31
C SER A 101 -15.88 18.22 -6.07
N TYR A 102 -15.08 17.15 -6.21
CA TYR A 102 -14.44 16.43 -5.11
C TYR A 102 -13.51 17.32 -4.26
N ARG A 103 -12.90 18.36 -4.87
CA ARG A 103 -11.86 19.18 -4.22
C ARG A 103 -12.36 19.88 -2.94
N ALA A 104 -13.63 20.33 -2.96
CA ALA A 104 -14.25 20.98 -1.81
C ALA A 104 -14.53 20.01 -0.64
N ARG A 105 -14.44 18.71 -0.89
CA ARG A 105 -14.71 17.66 0.10
C ARG A 105 -13.46 16.95 0.59
N LEU A 106 -12.28 17.35 0.11
CA LEU A 106 -11.02 16.81 0.64
C LEU A 106 -10.78 17.31 2.06
N GLY A 107 -10.29 16.43 2.93
CA GLY A 107 -9.92 16.81 4.30
C GLY A 107 -9.64 15.61 5.19
N PRO A 108 -9.04 15.85 6.36
CA PRO A 108 -8.70 14.80 7.32
C PRO A 108 -9.94 14.00 7.75
N ARG A 109 -9.82 12.68 7.77
CA ARG A 109 -10.93 11.78 8.10
C ARG A 109 -10.44 10.55 8.85
N ALA A 110 -11.21 10.17 9.87
CA ALA A 110 -11.04 8.86 10.51
C ALA A 110 -11.56 7.73 9.60
N CYS A 111 -10.93 6.56 9.65
CA CYS A 111 -11.41 5.39 8.94
C CYS A 111 -12.72 4.88 9.56
N PRO A 112 -13.80 4.67 8.80
CA PRO A 112 -15.05 4.15 9.32
C PRO A 112 -15.06 2.62 9.43
N LEU A 113 -14.14 1.92 8.78
CA LEU A 113 -14.09 0.46 8.76
C LEU A 113 -13.42 -0.08 10.02
N PRO A 114 -13.91 -1.20 10.59
CA PRO A 114 -13.29 -1.81 11.77
C PRO A 114 -11.85 -2.28 11.49
N VAL A 115 -11.62 -2.76 10.27
CA VAL A 115 -10.35 -3.33 9.83
C VAL A 115 -10.04 -2.80 8.42
N CYS A 116 -8.79 -2.43 8.19
CA CYS A 116 -8.23 -2.20 6.87
C CYS A 116 -7.46 -3.46 6.45
N ASP A 117 -8.03 -4.21 5.55
CA ASP A 117 -7.47 -5.41 4.92
C ASP A 117 -7.16 -5.19 3.42
N CYS A 118 -7.27 -3.95 2.99
CA CYS A 118 -6.92 -3.55 1.63
C CYS A 118 -5.41 -3.64 1.42
N HIS A 119 -4.98 -4.50 0.50
CA HIS A 119 -3.56 -4.70 0.16
C HIS A 119 -2.86 -3.46 -0.43
N ILE A 120 -3.60 -2.40 -0.73
CA ILE A 120 -3.08 -1.13 -1.24
C ILE A 120 -3.29 -0.01 -0.21
N GLY A 121 -4.48 0.07 0.37
CA GLY A 121 -4.91 1.20 1.19
C GLY A 121 -4.27 1.28 2.59
N TYR A 122 -3.80 0.16 3.15
CA TYR A 122 -3.22 0.13 4.48
C TYR A 122 -2.05 1.10 4.67
N VAL A 123 -1.30 1.39 3.61
CA VAL A 123 -0.16 2.31 3.66
C VAL A 123 -0.56 3.74 4.07
N HIS A 124 -1.84 4.09 3.92
CA HIS A 124 -2.37 5.41 4.24
C HIS A 124 -2.87 5.55 5.69
N LEU A 125 -2.89 4.45 6.47
CA LEU A 125 -3.18 4.51 7.90
C LEU A 125 -2.02 5.19 8.64
N GLU A 126 -2.30 6.29 9.34
CA GLU A 126 -1.28 7.06 10.06
C GLU A 126 -0.74 6.34 11.33
N THR A 127 -1.37 5.23 11.71
CA THR A 127 -0.87 4.35 12.77
C THR A 127 0.30 3.46 12.33
N LEU A 128 0.60 3.42 11.02
CA LEU A 128 1.71 2.68 10.46
C LEU A 128 2.83 3.64 10.03
N PRO A 129 4.11 3.28 10.23
CA PRO A 129 5.24 4.18 9.95
C PRO A 129 5.58 4.27 8.44
N LEU A 130 4.65 3.91 7.55
CA LEU A 130 4.96 3.72 6.13
C LEU A 130 5.21 5.04 5.38
N TYR A 131 4.62 6.14 5.83
CA TYR A 131 4.96 7.47 5.31
C TYR A 131 6.38 7.91 5.71
N GLU A 132 6.89 7.43 6.83
CA GLU A 132 8.30 7.62 7.21
C GLU A 132 9.20 6.75 6.35
N VAL A 133 8.86 5.46 6.18
CA VAL A 133 9.64 4.50 5.37
C VAL A 133 9.74 4.93 3.91
N PHE A 134 8.62 5.31 3.30
CA PHE A 134 8.57 5.64 1.88
C PHE A 134 8.68 7.14 1.59
N ALA A 135 8.57 8.00 2.60
CA ALA A 135 8.59 9.46 2.47
C ALA A 135 7.72 9.93 1.29
N GLY A 136 8.29 10.67 0.33
CA GLY A 136 7.58 11.13 -0.87
C GLY A 136 7.26 10.05 -1.91
N GLY A 137 7.72 8.81 -1.70
CA GLY A 137 7.52 7.68 -2.62
C GLY A 137 6.49 6.65 -2.13
N VAL A 138 5.56 7.03 -1.25
CA VAL A 138 4.62 6.09 -0.61
C VAL A 138 3.68 5.39 -1.61
N LEU A 139 3.25 6.05 -2.66
CA LEU A 139 2.39 5.45 -3.70
C LEU A 139 3.19 4.51 -4.61
N GLU A 140 4.40 4.91 -4.96
CA GLU A 140 5.32 4.13 -5.79
C GLU A 140 6.04 3.04 -4.99
N ARG A 141 5.84 2.99 -3.65
CA ARG A 141 6.54 2.07 -2.76
C ARG A 141 8.07 2.13 -2.91
N ILE A 142 8.62 3.34 -2.99
CA ILE A 142 10.07 3.57 -3.09
C ILE A 142 10.58 4.07 -1.74
N PRO A 143 11.27 3.24 -0.93
CA PRO A 143 11.79 3.65 0.36
C PRO A 143 12.76 4.82 0.25
N ASP A 144 12.76 5.70 1.25
CA ASP A 144 13.77 6.74 1.34
C ASP A 144 15.10 6.10 1.80
N ALA A 145 16.10 6.14 0.93
CA ALA A 145 17.41 5.55 1.20
C ALA A 145 18.16 6.20 2.40
N ARG A 146 17.66 7.34 2.91
CA ARG A 146 18.21 8.02 4.09
C ARG A 146 17.71 7.44 5.40
N ILE A 147 16.65 6.63 5.37
CA ILE A 147 16.09 5.99 6.57
C ILE A 147 16.74 4.60 6.68
N PRO A 148 17.57 4.34 7.70
CA PRO A 148 18.16 3.02 7.89
C PRO A 148 17.04 2.02 8.12
N HIS A 149 17.00 0.97 7.30
CA HIS A 149 16.13 -0.17 7.54
C HIS A 149 16.63 -0.87 8.81
N THR A 150 15.98 -0.64 9.94
CA THR A 150 16.22 -1.44 11.14
C THR A 150 15.93 -2.90 10.82
N ARG A 151 16.96 -3.72 10.92
CA ARG A 151 16.89 -5.17 10.75
C ARG A 151 16.14 -5.82 11.91
#